data_d9e33f349b6f7fda7e914387340136e6
#
_entry.id   d9e33f349b6f7fda7e914387340136e6
#
_cell.length_a   1.000
_cell.length_b   1.000
_cell.length_c   1.000
_cell.angle_alpha   90.00
_cell.angle_beta   90.00
_cell.angle_gamma   90.00
#
_symmetry.space_group_name_H-M   'P 1'
#
loop_
_entity.id
_entity.type
_entity.pdbx_description
1 polymer ?
#
loop_
_entity_poly.entity_id
_entity_poly.type
_entity_poly.pdbx_seq_one_letter_code
_entity_poly.pdbx_strand_id
1 'polypeptide(L)'
;ERDDDGTVVGTTGEEEKASSGEDLMRGERYVLVLKDVRFGGGDGDETEKKKYGRRQIRVRLLERKSPRIVEAFKEFGKTGVTGTFYRSEAVPEVGAIDNYGGPGPPYALIQATQTRSGKMGRMPREFAPLVERGYACLIGEGPDWFIAIGPHYEWGHAHSVWGIVENDESLEVADAITRLPIRRETWGQTNVTVLVEKVSFRYGIEEVS
;
A
#
# COMPACT_ATOMS: atom_id res chain seq x y z
N GLU A 1 -50.89 -22.17 31.19
CA GLU A 1 -49.72 -22.44 32.05
C GLU A 1 -48.49 -21.92 31.31
N ARG A 2 -47.82 -20.98 31.95
CA ARG A 2 -46.59 -20.34 31.49
C ARG A 2 -45.45 -21.07 32.14
N ASP A 3 -44.41 -21.40 31.38
CA ASP A 3 -43.10 -21.57 31.92
C ASP A 3 -42.16 -20.60 31.22
N ASP A 4 -41.71 -19.68 32.05
CA ASP A 4 -40.77 -18.61 31.85
C ASP A 4 -39.39 -19.19 32.12
N ASP A 5 -38.53 -19.35 31.13
CA ASP A 5 -37.10 -19.48 31.36
C ASP A 5 -36.31 -18.72 30.27
N GLY A 6 -36.12 -17.44 30.60
CA GLY A 6 -35.33 -16.53 29.80
C GLY A 6 -33.84 -16.76 29.97
N THR A 7 -33.29 -17.72 29.26
CA THR A 7 -31.83 -17.83 29.14
C THR A 7 -31.37 -16.96 28.00
N VAL A 8 -30.94 -15.74 28.32
CA VAL A 8 -30.17 -14.89 27.43
C VAL A 8 -28.81 -15.53 27.20
N VAL A 9 -28.64 -16.20 26.07
CA VAL A 9 -27.30 -16.61 25.60
C VAL A 9 -26.57 -15.35 25.17
N GLY A 10 -25.74 -14.85 26.08
CA GLY A 10 -24.78 -13.79 25.76
C GLY A 10 -23.77 -14.32 24.75
N THR A 11 -23.91 -13.89 23.49
CA THR A 11 -22.82 -13.97 22.52
C THR A 11 -21.72 -13.04 23.01
N THR A 12 -20.69 -13.63 23.63
CA THR A 12 -19.41 -12.97 23.83
C THR A 12 -18.81 -12.75 22.44
N GLY A 13 -19.04 -11.57 21.88
CA GLY A 13 -18.24 -11.08 20.76
C GLY A 13 -16.82 -10.93 21.27
N GLU A 14 -15.95 -11.86 20.91
CA GLU A 14 -14.52 -11.62 20.99
C GLU A 14 -14.24 -10.46 20.03
N GLU A 15 -13.98 -9.28 20.60
CA GLU A 15 -13.38 -8.17 19.85
C GLU A 15 -12.04 -8.67 19.36
N GLU A 16 -11.94 -8.96 18.07
CA GLU A 16 -10.72 -9.33 17.41
C GLU A 16 -9.77 -8.12 17.52
N LYS A 17 -8.91 -8.17 18.52
CA LYS A 17 -7.93 -7.13 18.81
C LYS A 17 -7.09 -6.95 17.56
N ALA A 18 -7.19 -5.80 16.91
CA ALA A 18 -6.43 -5.50 15.71
C ALA A 18 -4.94 -5.79 15.98
N SER A 19 -4.41 -6.77 15.26
CA SER A 19 -3.00 -7.15 15.35
C SER A 19 -2.15 -5.98 14.89
N SER A 20 -1.16 -5.56 15.68
CA SER A 20 -0.25 -4.48 15.26
C SER A 20 0.53 -4.88 14.01
N GLY A 21 0.98 -3.90 13.21
CA GLY A 21 1.82 -4.16 12.05
C GLY A 21 3.08 -4.96 12.40
N GLU A 22 3.67 -4.73 13.57
CA GLU A 22 4.82 -5.47 14.08
C GLU A 22 4.50 -6.94 14.32
N ASP A 23 3.34 -7.25 14.90
CA ASP A 23 2.90 -8.63 15.11
C ASP A 23 2.64 -9.35 13.79
N LEU A 24 2.11 -8.65 12.80
CA LEU A 24 1.90 -9.20 11.45
C LEU A 24 3.21 -9.53 10.75
N MET A 25 4.26 -8.73 10.94
CA MET A 25 5.58 -8.93 10.33
C MET A 25 6.43 -9.98 11.05
N ARG A 26 6.05 -10.40 12.25
CA ARG A 26 6.85 -11.33 13.06
C ARG A 26 7.00 -12.69 12.40
N GLY A 27 8.25 -13.09 12.15
CA GLY A 27 8.60 -14.36 11.53
C GLY A 27 8.37 -14.43 10.01
N GLU A 28 8.03 -13.32 9.36
CA GLU A 28 8.08 -13.20 7.91
C GLU A 28 9.53 -13.00 7.44
N ARG A 29 9.95 -13.75 6.41
CA ARG A 29 11.37 -13.88 6.03
C ARG A 29 11.81 -13.01 4.88
N TYR A 30 10.90 -12.50 4.08
CA TYR A 30 11.25 -11.78 2.87
C TYR A 30 10.85 -10.32 2.91
N VAL A 31 11.74 -9.49 2.35
CA VAL A 31 11.51 -8.07 2.13
C VAL A 31 11.57 -7.78 0.64
N LEU A 32 10.50 -7.22 0.10
CA LEU A 32 10.50 -6.63 -1.23
C LEU A 32 11.12 -5.24 -1.13
N VAL A 33 12.15 -4.99 -1.93
CA VAL A 33 12.83 -3.69 -1.96
C VAL A 33 12.51 -3.01 -3.29
N LEU A 34 11.85 -1.87 -3.22
CA LEU A 34 11.65 -0.98 -4.36
C LEU A 34 12.90 -0.11 -4.46
N LYS A 35 13.81 -0.49 -5.37
CA LYS A 35 15.14 0.12 -5.53
C LYS A 35 15.11 1.25 -6.55
N ASP A 36 16.05 2.17 -6.42
CA ASP A 36 16.26 3.24 -7.40
C ASP A 36 14.99 4.08 -7.63
N VAL A 37 14.27 4.41 -6.55
CA VAL A 37 13.06 5.26 -6.62
C VAL A 37 13.46 6.63 -7.17
N ARG A 38 13.09 6.91 -8.44
CA ARG A 38 13.49 8.12 -9.16
C ARG A 38 12.35 9.13 -9.16
N PHE A 39 12.57 10.24 -8.47
CA PHE A 39 11.69 11.40 -8.57
C PHE A 39 12.01 12.14 -9.87
N GLY A 40 11.02 12.34 -10.73
CA GLY A 40 11.17 12.82 -12.09
C GLY A 40 11.90 14.15 -12.27
N GLY A 41 12.30 14.41 -13.52
CA GLY A 41 12.82 15.65 -14.02
C GLY A 41 14.34 15.78 -14.02
N GLY A 42 14.97 15.43 -15.14
CA GLY A 42 16.30 15.89 -15.55
C GLY A 42 17.47 15.44 -14.69
N ASP A 43 18.64 15.57 -15.20
CA ASP A 43 19.92 15.44 -14.48
C ASP A 43 19.97 16.41 -13.29
N GLY A 44 19.27 16.04 -12.21
CA GLY A 44 19.21 16.81 -10.98
C GLY A 44 20.60 17.09 -10.46
N ASP A 45 20.81 18.32 -10.07
CA ASP A 45 22.01 18.84 -9.44
C ASP A 45 22.63 17.77 -8.50
N GLU A 46 23.95 17.57 -8.62
CA GLU A 46 24.76 16.68 -7.77
C GLU A 46 24.51 16.86 -6.27
N THR A 47 24.04 18.05 -5.86
CA THR A 47 23.61 18.38 -4.49
C THR A 47 22.35 17.65 -4.09
N GLU A 48 21.38 17.44 -4.98
CA GLU A 48 20.18 16.65 -4.70
C GLU A 48 20.48 15.16 -4.63
N LYS A 49 21.36 14.64 -5.48
CA LYS A 49 21.85 13.26 -5.43
C LYS A 49 22.54 12.94 -4.11
N LYS A 50 23.28 13.90 -3.54
CA LYS A 50 23.93 13.77 -2.22
C LYS A 50 22.96 13.85 -1.03
N LYS A 51 21.88 14.62 -1.16
CA LYS A 51 20.91 14.86 -0.07
C LYS A 51 19.97 13.67 0.16
N TYR A 52 19.73 12.86 -0.86
CA TYR A 52 18.66 11.85 -0.82
C TYR A 52 19.15 10.40 -1.02
N GLY A 53 20.41 10.09 -0.92
CA GLY A 53 20.95 8.74 -0.95
C GLY A 53 20.26 7.79 -1.95
N ARG A 54 20.51 6.49 -1.87
CA ARG A 54 19.74 5.48 -2.60
C ARG A 54 18.36 5.38 -1.98
N ARG A 55 17.38 6.09 -2.56
CA ARG A 55 15.99 6.04 -2.13
C ARG A 55 15.44 4.66 -2.42
N GLN A 56 14.97 3.99 -1.40
CA GLN A 56 14.31 2.71 -1.51
C GLN A 56 13.12 2.64 -0.55
N ILE A 57 12.13 1.84 -0.91
CA ILE A 57 11.04 1.48 -0.01
C ILE A 57 11.14 -0.02 0.25
N ARG A 58 11.22 -0.39 1.51
CA ARG A 58 11.31 -1.77 1.98
C ARG A 58 9.94 -2.19 2.48
N VAL A 59 9.44 -3.31 1.95
CA VAL A 59 8.13 -3.86 2.29
C VAL A 59 8.31 -5.29 2.79
N ARG A 60 8.02 -5.54 4.06
CA ARG A 60 7.99 -6.89 4.63
C ARG A 60 6.82 -7.65 4.02
N LEU A 61 7.10 -8.77 3.38
CA LEU A 61 6.10 -9.60 2.71
C LEU A 61 5.36 -10.48 3.72
N LEU A 62 4.04 -10.52 3.63
CA LEU A 62 3.17 -11.32 4.52
C LEU A 62 2.90 -12.70 3.89
N GLU A 63 3.94 -13.55 3.78
CA GLU A 63 3.85 -14.86 3.09
C GLU A 63 2.78 -15.76 3.69
N ARG A 64 2.64 -15.78 5.01
CA ARG A 64 1.66 -16.63 5.71
C ARG A 64 0.22 -16.13 5.58
N LYS A 65 0.03 -14.88 5.23
CA LYS A 65 -1.29 -14.23 5.15
C LYS A 65 -1.78 -14.09 3.71
N SER A 66 -0.88 -13.76 2.78
CA SER A 66 -1.19 -13.53 1.36
C SER A 66 -0.24 -14.29 0.43
N PRO A 67 -0.17 -15.63 0.53
CA PRO A 67 0.88 -16.44 -0.10
C PRO A 67 0.92 -16.34 -1.62
N ARG A 68 -0.22 -16.28 -2.30
CA ARG A 68 -0.26 -16.23 -3.78
C ARG A 68 0.12 -14.86 -4.31
N ILE A 69 -0.36 -13.79 -3.65
CA ILE A 69 0.00 -12.42 -4.01
C ILE A 69 1.50 -12.21 -3.75
N VAL A 70 1.98 -12.65 -2.59
CA VAL A 70 3.40 -12.54 -2.21
C VAL A 70 4.30 -13.28 -3.18
N GLU A 71 3.93 -14.49 -3.63
CA GLU A 71 4.74 -15.23 -4.60
C GLU A 71 4.91 -14.46 -5.93
N ALA A 72 3.87 -13.78 -6.42
CA ALA A 72 3.98 -12.93 -7.60
C ALA A 72 4.96 -11.76 -7.38
N PHE A 73 4.91 -11.10 -6.23
CA PHE A 73 5.87 -10.02 -5.91
C PHE A 73 7.29 -10.53 -5.68
N LYS A 74 7.47 -11.72 -5.11
CA LYS A 74 8.79 -12.37 -5.02
C LYS A 74 9.38 -12.63 -6.39
N GLU A 75 8.56 -13.08 -7.34
CA GLU A 75 9.01 -13.29 -8.71
C GLU A 75 9.43 -11.97 -9.39
N PHE A 76 8.71 -10.86 -9.15
CA PHE A 76 9.14 -9.55 -9.61
C PHE A 76 10.50 -9.14 -9.00
N GLY A 77 10.70 -9.43 -7.73
CA GLY A 77 11.97 -9.17 -7.04
C GLY A 77 13.13 -9.98 -7.58
N LYS A 78 12.91 -11.27 -7.89
CA LYS A 78 13.92 -12.17 -8.48
C LYS A 78 14.31 -11.75 -9.90
N THR A 79 13.34 -11.35 -10.70
CA THR A 79 13.54 -11.00 -12.12
C THR A 79 13.90 -9.53 -12.34
N GLY A 80 13.85 -8.70 -11.30
CA GLY A 80 14.18 -7.27 -11.37
C GLY A 80 13.23 -6.47 -12.26
N VAL A 81 11.97 -6.86 -12.30
CA VAL A 81 10.90 -6.13 -13.00
C VAL A 81 10.89 -4.68 -12.53
N THR A 82 10.55 -3.76 -13.43
CA THR A 82 10.36 -2.35 -13.08
C THR A 82 8.90 -2.06 -12.79
N GLY A 83 8.68 -1.15 -11.85
CA GLY A 83 7.36 -0.62 -11.52
C GLY A 83 7.35 0.90 -11.62
N THR A 84 6.16 1.44 -11.48
CA THR A 84 5.96 2.89 -11.60
C THR A 84 4.84 3.33 -10.67
N PHE A 85 5.13 4.28 -9.77
CA PHE A 85 4.09 5.06 -9.11
C PHE A 85 3.56 6.10 -10.10
N TYR A 86 2.26 6.20 -10.24
CA TYR A 86 1.61 7.08 -11.20
C TYR A 86 0.50 7.92 -10.58
N ARG A 87 -0.08 7.49 -9.46
CA ARG A 87 -1.08 8.21 -8.68
C ARG A 87 -0.55 8.48 -7.29
N SER A 88 -0.83 9.66 -6.78
CA SER A 88 -0.35 10.11 -5.48
C SER A 88 -1.40 11.02 -4.86
N GLU A 89 -1.87 10.61 -3.71
CA GLU A 89 -2.87 11.32 -2.91
C GLU A 89 -2.28 11.54 -1.53
N ALA A 90 -2.02 12.78 -1.18
CA ALA A 90 -1.55 13.13 0.17
C ALA A 90 -2.65 12.86 1.22
N VAL A 91 -2.24 12.79 2.48
CA VAL A 91 -3.20 12.82 3.58
C VAL A 91 -4.02 14.09 3.47
N PRO A 92 -5.35 14.02 3.45
CA PRO A 92 -6.20 15.20 3.31
C PRO A 92 -6.05 16.13 4.52
N GLU A 93 -6.19 17.42 4.27
CA GLU A 93 -6.28 18.41 5.35
C GLU A 93 -7.52 18.14 6.21
N VAL A 94 -7.44 18.51 7.48
CA VAL A 94 -8.57 18.37 8.40
C VAL A 94 -9.75 19.20 7.87
N GLY A 95 -10.92 18.53 7.68
CA GLY A 95 -12.12 19.15 7.15
C GLY A 95 -12.21 19.21 5.62
N ALA A 96 -11.23 18.65 4.90
CA ALA A 96 -11.36 18.46 3.45
C ALA A 96 -12.60 17.60 3.14
N ILE A 97 -13.28 17.89 2.04
CA ILE A 97 -14.47 17.19 1.59
C ILE A 97 -14.14 16.40 0.33
N ASP A 98 -14.52 15.14 0.30
CA ASP A 98 -14.39 14.29 -0.88
C ASP A 98 -15.47 14.61 -1.95
N ASN A 99 -15.40 13.90 -3.08
CA ASN A 99 -16.35 14.08 -4.17
C ASN A 99 -17.79 13.67 -3.84
N TYR A 100 -18.00 12.99 -2.72
CA TYR A 100 -19.30 12.52 -2.26
C TYR A 100 -19.85 13.37 -1.11
N GLY A 101 -19.15 14.45 -0.75
CA GLY A 101 -19.54 15.34 0.36
C GLY A 101 -19.16 14.81 1.74
N GLY A 102 -18.36 13.74 1.80
CA GLY A 102 -17.79 13.20 3.02
C GLY A 102 -16.50 13.92 3.45
N PRO A 103 -16.00 13.64 4.65
CA PRO A 103 -14.78 14.27 5.15
C PRO A 103 -13.55 13.74 4.41
N GLY A 104 -12.99 14.58 3.56
CA GLY A 104 -11.72 14.37 2.88
C GLY A 104 -11.74 13.44 1.67
N PRO A 105 -10.78 13.62 0.76
CA PRO A 105 -10.56 12.60 -0.24
C PRO A 105 -10.11 11.32 0.45
N PRO A 106 -10.68 10.15 0.10
CA PRO A 106 -10.44 8.89 0.81
C PRO A 106 -9.07 8.29 0.49
N TYR A 107 -8.13 9.07 -0.03
CA TYR A 107 -7.09 8.45 -0.81
C TYR A 107 -5.72 8.45 -0.17
N ALA A 108 -5.31 9.13 0.75
CA ALA A 108 -4.01 9.04 1.43
C ALA A 108 -3.15 7.81 1.01
N LEU A 109 -2.74 7.74 -0.24
CA LEU A 109 -2.05 6.60 -0.85
C LEU A 109 -1.08 7.01 -1.97
N ILE A 110 -0.12 6.16 -2.26
CA ILE A 110 0.63 6.14 -3.52
C ILE A 110 0.34 4.84 -4.26
N GLN A 111 -0.12 4.95 -5.51
CA GLN A 111 -0.54 3.80 -6.32
C GLN A 111 0.47 3.52 -7.43
N ALA A 112 0.76 2.24 -7.62
CA ALA A 112 1.74 1.76 -8.57
C ALA A 112 1.20 0.63 -9.45
N THR A 113 1.90 0.42 -10.54
CA THR A 113 1.75 -0.75 -11.40
C THR A 113 3.13 -1.23 -11.85
N GLN A 114 3.23 -2.48 -12.28
CA GLN A 114 4.43 -2.99 -12.90
C GLN A 114 4.40 -2.79 -14.43
N THR A 115 5.60 -2.78 -15.03
CA THR A 115 5.73 -2.74 -16.48
C THR A 115 5.24 -4.04 -17.12
N ARG A 116 5.01 -4.02 -18.44
CA ARG A 116 4.50 -5.17 -19.20
C ARG A 116 5.31 -6.46 -19.06
N SER A 117 6.59 -6.37 -18.68
CA SER A 117 7.42 -7.55 -18.39
C SER A 117 7.01 -8.27 -17.09
N GLY A 118 6.38 -7.55 -16.15
CA GLY A 118 5.84 -8.11 -14.92
C GLY A 118 4.37 -8.47 -15.09
N LYS A 119 4.08 -9.66 -15.60
CA LYS A 119 2.70 -10.13 -15.70
C LYS A 119 2.24 -10.68 -14.36
N MET A 120 1.33 -9.98 -13.71
CA MET A 120 0.53 -10.53 -12.62
C MET A 120 -0.77 -11.08 -13.23
N GLY A 121 -1.05 -12.36 -13.02
CA GLY A 121 -2.37 -12.94 -13.31
C GLY A 121 -3.43 -12.38 -12.36
N ARG A 122 -4.69 -12.79 -12.56
CA ARG A 122 -5.75 -12.48 -11.59
C ARG A 122 -5.44 -13.13 -10.25
N MET A 123 -5.36 -12.30 -9.20
CA MET A 123 -5.07 -12.77 -7.85
C MET A 123 -6.35 -13.01 -7.07
N PRO A 124 -6.39 -14.04 -6.23
CA PRO A 124 -7.50 -14.22 -5.32
C PRO A 124 -7.49 -13.13 -4.25
N ARG A 125 -8.63 -12.95 -3.62
CA ARG A 125 -8.67 -12.20 -2.38
C ARG A 125 -8.03 -13.04 -1.28
N GLU A 126 -7.05 -12.47 -0.61
CA GLU A 126 -6.36 -13.09 0.53
C GLU A 126 -6.55 -12.22 1.79
N PHE A 127 -5.59 -12.13 2.66
CA PHE A 127 -5.69 -11.38 3.92
C PHE A 127 -6.14 -9.92 3.70
N ALA A 128 -7.31 -9.58 4.22
CA ALA A 128 -7.96 -8.28 4.01
C ALA A 128 -8.41 -7.64 5.34
N PRO A 129 -7.47 -7.20 6.19
CA PRO A 129 -7.79 -6.46 7.42
C PRO A 129 -8.25 -5.03 7.08
N LEU A 130 -8.61 -4.25 8.11
CA LEU A 130 -8.70 -2.80 7.96
C LEU A 130 -7.33 -2.25 7.54
N VAL A 131 -7.33 -1.32 6.59
CA VAL A 131 -6.10 -0.79 6.02
C VAL A 131 -5.49 0.26 6.94
N GLU A 132 -4.26 0.02 7.36
CA GLU A 132 -3.47 0.93 8.18
C GLU A 132 -2.38 1.64 7.34
N ARG A 133 -1.85 2.76 7.86
CA ARG A 133 -0.69 3.42 7.26
C ARG A 133 0.47 2.44 7.11
N GLY A 134 1.11 2.47 5.95
CA GLY A 134 2.24 1.59 5.61
C GLY A 134 1.82 0.23 5.04
N TYR A 135 0.52 -0.10 4.99
CA TYR A 135 0.09 -1.34 4.36
C TYR A 135 0.21 -1.25 2.84
N ALA A 136 0.76 -2.32 2.26
CA ALA A 136 0.84 -2.52 0.81
C ALA A 136 -0.31 -3.42 0.37
N CYS A 137 -1.21 -2.89 -0.44
CA CYS A 137 -2.50 -3.48 -0.76
C CYS A 137 -2.66 -3.69 -2.26
N LEU A 138 -3.31 -4.81 -2.64
CA LEU A 138 -3.69 -5.07 -4.02
C LEU A 138 -5.03 -4.39 -4.34
N ILE A 139 -5.16 -3.81 -5.53
CA ILE A 139 -6.41 -3.23 -6.03
C ILE A 139 -7.16 -4.30 -6.82
N GLY A 140 -8.33 -4.71 -6.29
CA GLY A 140 -9.12 -5.78 -6.89
C GLY A 140 -8.30 -7.07 -7.04
N GLU A 141 -8.22 -7.59 -8.26
CA GLU A 141 -7.44 -8.79 -8.60
C GLU A 141 -6.04 -8.46 -9.17
N GLY A 142 -5.59 -7.21 -9.05
CA GLY A 142 -4.36 -6.70 -9.64
C GLY A 142 -4.55 -6.22 -11.10
N PRO A 143 -3.50 -5.82 -11.78
CA PRO A 143 -2.10 -5.76 -11.35
C PRO A 143 -1.75 -4.54 -10.50
N ASP A 144 -2.64 -3.57 -10.38
CA ASP A 144 -2.38 -2.34 -9.64
C ASP A 144 -2.41 -2.58 -8.13
N TRP A 145 -1.60 -1.83 -7.42
CA TRP A 145 -1.46 -1.89 -5.98
C TRP A 145 -1.09 -0.52 -5.40
N PHE A 146 -1.21 -0.35 -4.10
CA PHE A 146 -0.88 0.90 -3.43
C PHE A 146 -0.20 0.67 -2.08
N ILE A 147 0.51 1.71 -1.61
CA ILE A 147 0.92 1.85 -0.21
C ILE A 147 0.01 2.89 0.42
N ALA A 148 -0.63 2.53 1.53
CA ALA A 148 -1.44 3.44 2.30
C ALA A 148 -0.56 4.45 3.06
N ILE A 149 -0.83 5.74 2.91
CA ILE A 149 -0.14 6.83 3.61
C ILE A 149 -0.90 7.27 4.87
N GLY A 150 -2.14 6.86 4.97
CA GLY A 150 -3.00 7.01 6.15
C GLY A 150 -3.88 5.78 6.32
N PRO A 151 -4.62 5.67 7.44
CA PRO A 151 -5.59 4.60 7.64
C PRO A 151 -6.81 4.77 6.74
N HIS A 152 -7.44 3.66 6.36
CA HIS A 152 -8.61 3.62 5.47
C HIS A 152 -9.68 2.66 6.01
N TYR A 153 -10.23 2.98 7.17
CA TYR A 153 -11.27 2.16 7.80
C TYR A 153 -12.59 2.19 7.02
N GLU A 154 -12.82 3.27 6.26
CA GLU A 154 -13.98 3.46 5.37
C GLU A 154 -14.07 2.42 4.24
N TRP A 155 -12.94 1.80 3.88
CA TRP A 155 -12.92 0.73 2.87
C TRP A 155 -13.23 -0.66 3.46
N GLY A 156 -13.32 -0.76 4.79
CA GLY A 156 -13.52 -2.05 5.46
C GLY A 156 -12.47 -3.06 5.00
N HIS A 157 -12.95 -4.24 4.62
CA HIS A 157 -12.09 -5.36 4.20
C HIS A 157 -11.98 -5.47 2.67
N ALA A 158 -11.98 -4.36 1.91
CA ALA A 158 -12.03 -4.40 0.44
C ALA A 158 -10.72 -4.83 -0.23
N HIS A 159 -9.57 -4.60 0.41
CA HIS A 159 -8.25 -4.79 -0.19
C HIS A 159 -7.46 -5.91 0.45
N SER A 160 -6.81 -6.75 -0.37
CA SER A 160 -5.85 -7.74 0.12
C SER A 160 -4.53 -7.06 0.47
N VAL A 161 -4.09 -7.21 1.73
CA VAL A 161 -2.81 -6.71 2.23
C VAL A 161 -1.76 -7.80 2.02
N TRP A 162 -0.73 -7.50 1.25
CA TRP A 162 0.34 -8.45 0.93
C TRP A 162 1.68 -8.10 1.58
N GLY A 163 1.80 -6.89 2.12
CA GLY A 163 3.02 -6.46 2.78
C GLY A 163 2.82 -5.23 3.66
N ILE A 164 3.83 -4.92 4.44
CA ILE A 164 3.87 -3.75 5.33
C ILE A 164 5.22 -3.06 5.13
N VAL A 165 5.22 -1.74 4.98
CA VAL A 165 6.44 -0.94 4.92
C VAL A 165 7.23 -1.14 6.22
N GLU A 166 8.50 -1.52 6.09
CA GLU A 166 9.28 -2.12 7.17
C GLU A 166 9.77 -1.10 8.22
N ASN A 167 10.02 0.15 7.81
CA ASN A 167 10.63 1.16 8.69
C ASN A 167 10.25 2.60 8.29
N ASP A 168 10.53 3.52 9.20
CA ASP A 168 10.22 4.95 9.03
C ASP A 168 10.94 5.56 7.83
N GLU A 169 12.19 5.18 7.54
CA GLU A 169 12.94 5.68 6.38
C GLU A 169 12.23 5.36 5.07
N SER A 170 11.66 4.16 4.96
CA SER A 170 10.85 3.77 3.80
C SER A 170 9.52 4.52 3.73
N LEU A 171 8.89 4.77 4.88
CA LEU A 171 7.68 5.59 4.96
C LEU A 171 7.97 7.05 4.57
N GLU A 172 9.12 7.60 4.97
CA GLU A 172 9.55 8.94 4.55
C GLU A 172 9.72 9.06 3.04
N VAL A 173 10.25 8.02 2.38
CA VAL A 173 10.34 7.98 0.91
C VAL A 173 8.94 7.94 0.28
N ALA A 174 8.01 7.17 0.84
CA ALA A 174 6.62 7.10 0.38
C ALA A 174 5.92 8.48 0.56
N ASP A 175 6.10 9.13 1.71
CA ASP A 175 5.61 10.49 1.95
C ASP A 175 6.23 11.52 1.01
N ALA A 176 7.52 11.36 0.66
CA ALA A 176 8.16 12.26 -0.29
C ALA A 176 7.51 12.18 -1.69
N ILE A 177 7.02 11.02 -2.10
CA ILE A 177 6.27 10.86 -3.36
C ILE A 177 4.96 11.67 -3.31
N THR A 178 4.30 11.78 -2.16
CA THR A 178 3.05 12.57 -2.06
C THR A 178 3.27 14.09 -2.14
N ARG A 179 4.50 14.54 -2.01
CA ARG A 179 4.87 15.96 -2.15
C ARG A 179 5.33 16.36 -3.55
N LEU A 180 5.40 15.42 -4.48
CA LEU A 180 5.76 15.69 -5.87
C LEU A 180 4.64 16.42 -6.61
N PRO A 181 4.95 17.12 -7.73
CA PRO A 181 3.95 17.78 -8.54
C PRO A 181 2.88 16.81 -9.04
N ILE A 182 1.63 17.18 -8.83
CA ILE A 182 0.45 16.41 -9.21
C ILE A 182 -0.45 17.21 -10.16
N ARG A 183 -1.29 16.50 -10.91
CA ARG A 183 -2.41 17.07 -11.63
C ARG A 183 -3.69 16.30 -11.31
N ARG A 184 -4.83 16.95 -11.43
CA ARG A 184 -6.15 16.33 -11.24
C ARG A 184 -6.58 15.63 -12.52
N GLU A 185 -7.16 14.45 -12.36
CA GLU A 185 -7.82 13.67 -13.41
C GLU A 185 -9.16 13.17 -12.89
N THR A 186 -10.08 12.86 -13.82
CA THR A 186 -11.35 12.23 -13.48
C THR A 186 -11.38 10.83 -14.09
N TRP A 187 -11.48 9.81 -13.24
CA TRP A 187 -11.58 8.41 -13.63
C TRP A 187 -13.00 7.90 -13.37
N GLY A 188 -13.80 7.81 -14.44
CA GLY A 188 -15.23 7.55 -14.29
C GLY A 188 -15.93 8.68 -13.56
N GLN A 189 -16.39 8.42 -12.33
CA GLN A 189 -17.06 9.42 -11.47
C GLN A 189 -16.14 9.91 -10.34
N THR A 190 -14.89 9.48 -10.30
CA THR A 190 -13.96 9.75 -9.20
C THR A 190 -12.88 10.74 -9.64
N ASN A 191 -12.72 11.83 -8.90
CA ASN A 191 -11.56 12.71 -9.07
C ASN A 191 -10.36 12.13 -8.33
N VAL A 192 -9.23 12.11 -9.00
CA VAL A 192 -7.97 11.59 -8.48
C VAL A 192 -6.86 12.59 -8.73
N THR A 193 -5.78 12.48 -7.99
CA THR A 193 -4.55 13.20 -8.28
C THR A 193 -3.47 12.23 -8.76
N VAL A 194 -2.91 12.54 -9.94
CA VAL A 194 -1.85 11.74 -10.54
C VAL A 194 -0.55 12.53 -10.58
N LEU A 195 0.56 11.82 -10.52
CA LEU A 195 1.87 12.44 -10.64
C LEU A 195 2.05 13.05 -12.02
N VAL A 196 2.55 14.30 -12.11
CA VAL A 196 2.91 14.94 -13.38
C VAL A 196 3.99 14.11 -14.06
N GLU A 197 5.00 13.69 -13.29
CA GLU A 197 6.04 12.77 -13.72
C GLU A 197 5.98 11.50 -12.87
N LYS A 198 5.88 10.36 -13.56
CA LYS A 198 5.80 9.06 -12.91
C LYS A 198 7.12 8.73 -12.20
N VAL A 199 7.03 8.13 -11.02
CA VAL A 199 8.18 7.70 -10.24
C VAL A 199 8.49 6.24 -10.56
N SER A 200 9.58 6.00 -11.26
CA SER A 200 10.01 4.63 -11.58
C SER A 200 10.84 4.02 -10.46
N PHE A 201 10.77 2.69 -10.33
CA PHE A 201 11.57 1.90 -9.41
C PHE A 201 11.80 0.50 -9.99
N ARG A 202 12.71 -0.26 -9.40
CA ARG A 202 12.96 -1.66 -9.73
C ARG A 202 12.69 -2.53 -8.51
N TYR A 203 11.98 -3.63 -8.71
CA TYR A 203 11.80 -4.63 -7.67
C TYR A 203 13.10 -5.37 -7.37
N GLY A 204 13.34 -5.64 -6.11
CA GLY A 204 14.37 -6.53 -5.59
C GLY A 204 13.79 -7.34 -4.45
N ILE A 205 14.39 -8.46 -4.12
CA ILE A 205 14.00 -9.31 -3.01
C ILE A 205 15.20 -9.56 -2.11
N GLU A 206 14.98 -9.54 -0.81
CA GLU A 206 15.98 -9.84 0.20
C GLU A 206 15.38 -10.82 1.21
N GLU A 207 16.17 -11.80 1.63
CA GLU A 207 15.83 -12.67 2.75
C GLU A 207 16.44 -12.09 4.02
N VAL A 208 15.62 -12.00 5.07
CA VAL A 208 16.05 -11.50 6.38
C VAL A 208 15.91 -12.60 7.41
N SER A 209 16.90 -12.69 8.25
CA SER A 209 17.00 -13.68 9.33
C SER A 209 16.15 -13.29 10.54
#